data_6db18223f03744a545b94b2e4a8a49dc
#
_entry.id   6db18223f03744a545b94b2e4a8a49dc
#
_cell.length_a   1.000
_cell.length_b   1.000
_cell.length_c   1.000
_cell.angle_alpha   90.00
_cell.angle_beta   90.00
_cell.angle_gamma   90.00
#
_symmetry.space_group_name_H-M   'P 1'
#
loop_
_entity.id
_entity.type
_entity.pdbx_description
1 polymer ?
#
loop_
_entity_poly.entity_id
_entity_poly.type
_entity_poly.pdbx_seq_one_letter_code
_entity_poly.pdbx_strand_id
1 'polypeptide(L)'
;YKRQGPNRDLHSGHFGGAVANPINVLCRIISKVTDTDGRITVPGFYDDVEEVPQAEREMIAHIPFDEKKYKEAIGVKELFGEKGYSTLERNSCRPSFDVCGIWGGYTGEGSKTVLPSKAYAKVSCRLVPHQDHHKISQMFTDYILSIAPETVQVKVTPMHGGQGYVCPISLAAYQAAEKGFEIAFGKKPLAVRRGGSIPIISTFEQVLGVKTVLMGFGLESDAIHSPNENFSLDIFRKGIEAVAEFHQEYAGR
;
A
#
# COMPACT_ATOMS: atom_id res chain seq x y z
N TYR A 1 -0.49 -15.14 -7.14
CA TYR A 1 0.24 -16.41 -7.28
C TYR A 1 -0.71 -17.57 -7.47
N LYS A 2 -0.42 -18.44 -8.42
CA LYS A 2 -1.03 -19.76 -8.51
C LYS A 2 0.05 -20.78 -8.17
N ARG A 3 -0.21 -21.65 -7.21
CA ARG A 3 0.63 -22.77 -6.90
C ARG A 3 -0.10 -24.05 -7.23
N GLN A 4 0.58 -24.92 -7.93
CA GLN A 4 0.09 -26.26 -8.25
C GLN A 4 1.03 -27.28 -7.62
N GLY A 5 0.50 -28.06 -6.70
CA GLY A 5 1.10 -29.28 -6.16
C GLY A 5 0.78 -30.48 -7.04
N PRO A 6 0.14 -31.51 -6.51
CA PRO A 6 -0.26 -32.68 -7.28
C PRO A 6 -1.30 -32.31 -8.35
N ASN A 7 -1.50 -33.20 -9.32
CA ASN A 7 -2.42 -32.96 -10.45
C ASN A 7 -3.91 -32.93 -10.05
N ARG A 8 -4.23 -33.36 -8.83
CA ARG A 8 -5.57 -33.38 -8.22
C ARG A 8 -5.45 -33.27 -6.71
N ASP A 9 -6.57 -33.03 -6.05
CA ASP A 9 -6.67 -33.11 -4.59
C ASP A 9 -6.43 -34.54 -4.13
N LEU A 10 -5.66 -34.72 -3.06
CA LEU A 10 -5.25 -36.02 -2.53
C LEU A 10 -5.75 -36.20 -1.10
N HIS A 11 -5.94 -37.49 -0.69
CA HIS A 11 -6.27 -37.81 0.68
C HIS A 11 -5.04 -37.56 1.61
N SER A 12 -5.19 -36.69 2.61
CA SER A 12 -4.08 -36.31 3.48
C SER A 12 -3.50 -37.47 4.31
N GLY A 13 -4.33 -38.45 4.67
CA GLY A 13 -3.89 -39.63 5.40
C GLY A 13 -3.00 -40.58 4.58
N HIS A 14 -3.14 -40.57 3.25
CA HIS A 14 -2.29 -41.39 2.37
C HIS A 14 -1.06 -40.67 1.82
N PHE A 15 -1.16 -39.38 1.64
CA PHE A 15 -0.11 -38.58 0.94
C PHE A 15 0.51 -37.51 1.84
N GLY A 16 -0.05 -37.26 3.04
CA GLY A 16 0.49 -36.30 4.00
C GLY A 16 1.91 -36.70 4.43
N GLY A 17 2.81 -35.72 4.47
CA GLY A 17 4.22 -35.97 4.75
C GLY A 17 5.06 -36.41 3.55
N ALA A 18 4.44 -36.99 2.50
CA ALA A 18 5.13 -37.43 1.29
C ALA A 18 4.99 -36.44 0.12
N VAL A 19 3.90 -35.68 0.07
CA VAL A 19 3.61 -34.72 -0.99
C VAL A 19 3.48 -33.32 -0.41
N ALA A 20 4.10 -32.34 -1.04
CA ALA A 20 4.04 -30.95 -0.60
C ALA A 20 2.61 -30.41 -0.69
N ASN A 21 2.13 -29.81 0.42
CA ASN A 21 0.88 -29.08 0.44
C ASN A 21 1.09 -27.65 -0.12
N PRO A 22 0.43 -27.28 -1.22
CA PRO A 22 0.62 -25.95 -1.84
C PRO A 22 0.31 -24.78 -0.91
N ILE A 23 -0.65 -24.92 0.02
CA ILE A 23 -0.97 -23.88 1.00
C ILE A 23 0.21 -23.67 1.94
N ASN A 24 0.76 -24.76 2.50
CA ASN A 24 1.90 -24.68 3.41
C ASN A 24 3.13 -24.07 2.72
N VAL A 25 3.36 -24.43 1.46
CA VAL A 25 4.46 -23.84 0.66
C VAL A 25 4.20 -22.38 0.38
N LEU A 26 2.97 -22.00 0.02
CA LEU A 26 2.58 -20.61 -0.22
C LEU A 26 2.81 -19.73 1.02
N CYS A 27 2.36 -20.19 2.19
CA CYS A 27 2.58 -19.48 3.45
C CYS A 27 4.09 -19.30 3.77
N ARG A 28 4.90 -20.34 3.55
CA ARG A 28 6.36 -20.25 3.75
C ARG A 28 7.04 -19.28 2.80
N ILE A 29 6.55 -19.13 1.58
CA ILE A 29 7.11 -18.17 0.64
C ILE A 29 6.69 -16.75 1.02
N ILE A 30 5.41 -16.54 1.34
CA ILE A 30 4.91 -15.23 1.80
C ILE A 30 5.71 -14.77 3.04
N SER A 31 5.94 -15.67 4.01
CA SER A 31 6.69 -15.34 5.22
C SER A 31 8.17 -14.98 4.99
N LYS A 32 8.70 -15.26 3.79
CA LYS A 32 10.06 -14.88 3.41
C LYS A 32 10.15 -13.53 2.69
N VAL A 33 9.02 -12.90 2.38
CA VAL A 33 9.00 -11.61 1.67
C VAL A 33 9.31 -10.45 2.60
N THR A 34 9.06 -10.60 3.88
CA THR A 34 9.40 -9.62 4.91
C THR A 34 10.18 -10.27 6.03
N ASP A 35 11.09 -9.54 6.64
CA ASP A 35 11.81 -9.96 7.83
C ASP A 35 11.06 -9.62 9.12
N THR A 36 11.67 -9.94 10.26
CA THR A 36 11.14 -9.67 11.60
C THR A 36 11.08 -8.18 11.95
N ASP A 37 11.84 -7.34 11.26
CA ASP A 37 11.87 -5.88 11.42
C ASP A 37 10.90 -5.17 10.45
N GLY A 38 10.07 -5.93 9.72
CA GLY A 38 9.06 -5.42 8.80
C GLY A 38 9.62 -4.94 7.45
N ARG A 39 10.90 -5.23 7.15
CA ARG A 39 11.56 -4.85 5.91
C ARG A 39 11.30 -5.88 4.82
N ILE A 40 11.06 -5.44 3.59
CA ILE A 40 10.90 -6.32 2.42
C ILE A 40 12.25 -6.91 2.04
N THR A 41 12.33 -8.23 1.89
CA THR A 41 13.57 -8.98 1.69
C THR A 41 13.88 -9.27 0.22
N VAL A 42 13.06 -8.80 -0.71
CA VAL A 42 13.30 -8.96 -2.15
C VAL A 42 14.60 -8.22 -2.51
N PRO A 43 15.61 -8.91 -3.07
CA PRO A 43 16.89 -8.30 -3.42
C PRO A 43 16.71 -7.10 -4.37
N GLY A 44 17.37 -5.98 -4.09
CA GLY A 44 17.28 -4.77 -4.87
C GLY A 44 16.00 -3.94 -4.69
N PHE A 45 15.04 -4.40 -3.88
CA PHE A 45 13.76 -3.72 -3.70
C PHE A 45 13.90 -2.27 -3.23
N TYR A 46 14.93 -1.99 -2.46
CA TYR A 46 15.20 -0.66 -1.89
C TYR A 46 16.24 0.17 -2.66
N ASP A 47 16.78 -0.32 -3.79
CA ASP A 47 17.86 0.36 -4.50
C ASP A 47 17.47 1.77 -4.97
N ASP A 48 16.21 1.97 -5.33
CA ASP A 48 15.68 3.25 -5.78
C ASP A 48 14.86 3.98 -4.68
N VAL A 49 14.90 3.49 -3.43
CA VAL A 49 14.22 4.12 -2.30
C VAL A 49 15.13 5.17 -1.69
N GLU A 50 14.74 6.42 -1.79
CA GLU A 50 15.48 7.52 -1.16
C GLU A 50 15.26 7.52 0.35
N GLU A 51 16.33 7.81 1.09
CA GLU A 51 16.22 8.09 2.52
C GLU A 51 15.46 9.40 2.73
N VAL A 52 14.56 9.38 3.71
CA VAL A 52 13.77 10.58 4.03
C VAL A 52 14.70 11.64 4.61
N PRO A 53 14.80 12.83 4.00
CA PRO A 53 15.64 13.90 4.52
C PRO A 53 15.29 14.25 5.96
N GLN A 54 16.29 14.58 6.78
CA GLN A 54 16.09 14.91 8.20
C GLN A 54 15.05 16.03 8.41
N ALA A 55 15.09 17.07 7.57
CA ALA A 55 14.11 18.15 7.63
C ALA A 55 12.66 17.67 7.37
N GLU A 56 12.48 16.69 6.49
CA GLU A 56 11.16 16.09 6.22
C GLU A 56 10.72 15.18 7.38
N ARG A 57 11.63 14.41 7.97
CA ARG A 57 11.33 13.63 9.18
C ARG A 57 10.87 14.53 10.33
N GLU A 58 11.51 15.67 10.51
CA GLU A 58 11.11 16.68 11.49
C GLU A 58 9.72 17.25 11.20
N MET A 59 9.42 17.56 9.93
CA MET A 59 8.07 18.00 9.54
C MET A 59 7.01 16.93 9.84
N ILE A 60 7.28 15.67 9.50
CA ILE A 60 6.39 14.54 9.79
C ILE A 60 6.18 14.39 11.30
N ALA A 61 7.22 14.54 12.11
CA ALA A 61 7.15 14.46 13.56
C ALA A 61 6.31 15.58 14.20
N HIS A 62 6.16 16.72 13.52
CA HIS A 62 5.29 17.82 13.99
C HIS A 62 3.81 17.62 13.60
N ILE A 63 3.47 16.64 12.79
CA ILE A 63 2.07 16.30 12.47
C ILE A 63 1.40 15.77 13.74
N PRO A 64 0.27 16.34 14.18
CA PRO A 64 -0.45 15.83 15.34
C PRO A 64 -0.87 14.38 15.12
N PHE A 65 -0.28 13.45 15.85
CA PHE A 65 -0.58 12.03 15.80
C PHE A 65 -0.65 11.46 17.21
N ASP A 66 -1.82 10.95 17.59
CA ASP A 66 -2.03 10.27 18.86
C ASP A 66 -2.12 8.76 18.58
N GLU A 67 -1.01 8.05 18.81
CA GLU A 67 -0.91 6.63 18.55
C GLU A 67 -1.94 5.81 19.36
N LYS A 68 -2.26 6.23 20.58
CA LYS A 68 -3.24 5.54 21.42
C LYS A 68 -4.63 5.62 20.80
N LYS A 69 -5.07 6.83 20.41
CA LYS A 69 -6.35 7.03 19.74
C LYS A 69 -6.39 6.32 18.38
N TYR A 70 -5.28 6.32 17.63
CA TYR A 70 -5.18 5.61 16.37
C TYR A 70 -5.38 4.10 16.57
N LYS A 71 -4.69 3.47 17.52
CA LYS A 71 -4.86 2.06 17.88
C LYS A 71 -6.28 1.74 18.32
N GLU A 72 -6.87 2.59 19.15
CA GLU A 72 -8.25 2.44 19.62
C GLU A 72 -9.26 2.52 18.46
N ALA A 73 -9.08 3.48 17.55
CA ALA A 73 -9.98 3.68 16.41
C ALA A 73 -10.01 2.50 15.41
N ILE A 74 -8.87 1.82 15.24
CA ILE A 74 -8.77 0.65 14.35
C ILE A 74 -8.81 -0.70 15.08
N GLY A 75 -8.96 -0.69 16.42
CA GLY A 75 -9.16 -1.89 17.22
C GLY A 75 -7.94 -2.80 17.36
N VAL A 76 -6.71 -2.26 17.30
CA VAL A 76 -5.48 -3.04 17.43
C VAL A 76 -4.77 -2.74 18.75
N LYS A 77 -4.06 -3.72 19.31
CA LYS A 77 -3.25 -3.55 20.51
C LYS A 77 -1.90 -2.92 20.21
N GLU A 78 -1.24 -3.39 19.15
CA GLU A 78 0.08 -2.94 18.73
C GLU A 78 0.11 -2.63 17.24
N LEU A 79 0.98 -1.71 16.86
CA LEU A 79 1.26 -1.37 15.48
C LEU A 79 2.42 -2.22 14.94
N PHE A 80 2.41 -2.43 13.64
CA PHE A 80 3.44 -3.18 12.91
C PHE A 80 4.06 -2.28 11.82
N GLY A 81 5.24 -2.64 11.34
CA GLY A 81 5.89 -2.04 10.18
C GLY A 81 7.39 -1.93 10.34
N GLU A 82 8.05 -1.34 9.34
CA GLU A 82 9.51 -1.27 9.26
C GLU A 82 10.10 -0.56 10.48
N LYS A 83 11.05 -1.23 11.13
CA LYS A 83 11.72 -0.72 12.34
C LYS A 83 12.55 0.53 12.02
N GLY A 84 12.57 1.47 12.94
CA GLY A 84 13.31 2.74 12.79
C GLY A 84 12.49 3.87 12.16
N TYR A 85 11.23 3.61 11.81
CA TYR A 85 10.31 4.60 11.24
C TYR A 85 9.05 4.72 12.09
N SER A 86 8.53 5.94 12.22
CA SER A 86 7.24 6.20 12.85
C SER A 86 6.09 5.68 12.00
N THR A 87 4.89 5.58 12.58
CA THR A 87 3.68 5.15 11.86
C THR A 87 3.39 6.06 10.66
N LEU A 88 3.57 7.36 10.82
CA LEU A 88 3.36 8.32 9.74
C LEU A 88 4.39 8.15 8.61
N GLU A 89 5.66 7.91 8.92
CA GLU A 89 6.70 7.62 7.93
C GLU A 89 6.44 6.31 7.19
N ARG A 90 6.02 5.25 7.91
CA ARG A 90 5.66 3.95 7.30
C ARG A 90 4.52 4.08 6.29
N ASN A 91 3.53 4.91 6.59
CA ASN A 91 2.36 5.11 5.73
C ASN A 91 2.59 6.09 4.57
N SER A 92 3.74 6.79 4.53
CA SER A 92 3.96 7.87 3.58
C SER A 92 5.27 7.77 2.80
N CYS A 93 6.36 7.38 3.46
CA CYS A 93 7.72 7.44 2.90
C CYS A 93 8.38 6.08 2.75
N ARG A 94 7.78 5.02 3.28
CA ARG A 94 8.32 3.66 3.19
C ARG A 94 7.43 2.76 2.36
N PRO A 95 8.01 1.88 1.53
CA PRO A 95 7.24 0.91 0.78
C PRO A 95 6.66 -0.15 1.71
N SER A 96 5.52 -0.73 1.33
CA SER A 96 4.92 -1.85 2.07
C SER A 96 4.61 -3.04 1.17
N PHE A 97 4.47 -4.20 1.80
CA PHE A 97 4.02 -5.44 1.18
C PHE A 97 2.84 -6.00 1.97
N ASP A 98 1.73 -6.24 1.27
CA ASP A 98 0.50 -6.72 1.88
C ASP A 98 -0.11 -7.89 1.11
N VAL A 99 -0.62 -8.89 1.84
CA VAL A 99 -1.40 -9.98 1.28
C VAL A 99 -2.87 -9.58 1.27
N CYS A 100 -3.38 -9.21 0.11
CA CYS A 100 -4.76 -8.76 -0.07
C CYS A 100 -5.78 -9.90 -0.14
N GLY A 101 -5.32 -11.13 -0.36
CA GLY A 101 -6.17 -12.32 -0.39
C GLY A 101 -5.34 -13.58 -0.50
N ILE A 102 -5.79 -14.63 0.19
CA ILE A 102 -5.17 -15.95 0.15
C ILE A 102 -6.29 -17.00 0.17
N TRP A 103 -6.21 -18.01 -0.67
CA TRP A 103 -7.20 -19.08 -0.70
C TRP A 103 -6.64 -20.38 -1.28
N GLY A 104 -7.33 -21.48 -0.96
CA GLY A 104 -7.01 -22.83 -1.39
C GLY A 104 -7.59 -23.84 -0.41
N GLY A 105 -7.60 -25.11 -0.80
CA GLY A 105 -8.15 -26.18 0.03
C GLY A 105 -9.67 -26.15 0.17
N TYR A 106 -10.15 -26.82 1.20
CA TYR A 106 -11.57 -26.92 1.49
C TYR A 106 -12.02 -25.78 2.40
N THR A 107 -13.05 -25.06 1.98
CA THR A 107 -13.62 -23.90 2.69
C THR A 107 -15.10 -24.08 3.04
N GLY A 108 -15.67 -25.26 2.79
CA GLY A 108 -17.04 -25.57 3.16
C GLY A 108 -17.20 -25.92 4.64
N GLU A 109 -18.43 -26.14 5.07
CA GLU A 109 -18.77 -26.55 6.43
C GLU A 109 -18.17 -27.92 6.79
N GLY A 110 -17.76 -28.08 8.04
CA GLY A 110 -17.12 -29.29 8.56
C GLY A 110 -15.62 -29.39 8.21
N SER A 111 -15.07 -30.60 8.28
CA SER A 111 -13.67 -30.90 7.98
C SER A 111 -13.53 -31.84 6.79
N LYS A 112 -12.48 -31.63 5.97
CA LYS A 112 -12.11 -32.52 4.88
C LYS A 112 -10.61 -32.80 4.93
N THR A 113 -10.25 -34.09 5.04
CA THR A 113 -8.86 -34.56 5.10
C THR A 113 -8.21 -34.53 3.71
N VAL A 114 -7.92 -33.36 3.19
CA VAL A 114 -7.44 -33.15 1.82
C VAL A 114 -6.09 -32.41 1.79
N LEU A 115 -5.22 -32.85 0.88
CA LEU A 115 -4.10 -32.07 0.36
C LEU A 115 -4.59 -31.41 -0.94
N PRO A 116 -4.77 -30.08 -0.97
CA PRO A 116 -5.28 -29.43 -2.16
C PRO A 116 -4.23 -29.48 -3.28
N SER A 117 -4.71 -29.46 -4.51
CA SER A 117 -3.84 -29.41 -5.68
C SER A 117 -3.32 -27.99 -5.99
N LYS A 118 -3.97 -26.97 -5.47
CA LYS A 118 -3.67 -25.55 -5.78
C LYS A 118 -3.86 -24.67 -4.56
N ALA A 119 -3.06 -23.58 -4.51
CA ALA A 119 -3.24 -22.47 -3.59
C ALA A 119 -2.95 -21.16 -4.32
N TYR A 120 -3.53 -20.07 -3.85
CA TYR A 120 -3.48 -18.76 -4.48
C TYR A 120 -3.27 -17.66 -3.47
N ALA A 121 -2.55 -16.62 -3.85
CA ALA A 121 -2.51 -15.36 -3.12
C ALA A 121 -2.56 -14.18 -4.08
N LYS A 122 -3.22 -13.11 -3.65
CA LYS A 122 -3.12 -11.77 -4.22
C LYS A 122 -2.29 -10.93 -3.26
N VAL A 123 -1.31 -10.25 -3.79
CA VAL A 123 -0.42 -9.39 -3.01
C VAL A 123 -0.34 -8.02 -3.65
N SER A 124 -0.07 -7.01 -2.86
CA SER A 124 0.23 -5.66 -3.32
C SER A 124 1.47 -5.13 -2.64
N CYS A 125 2.25 -4.33 -3.36
CA CYS A 125 3.29 -3.50 -2.79
C CYS A 125 2.87 -2.04 -2.97
N ARG A 126 2.96 -1.24 -1.91
CA ARG A 126 2.93 0.20 -2.02
C ARG A 126 4.32 0.68 -2.29
N LEU A 127 4.51 1.39 -3.38
CA LEU A 127 5.79 1.90 -3.81
C LEU A 127 5.96 3.36 -3.38
N VAL A 128 7.21 3.75 -3.21
CA VAL A 128 7.57 5.15 -2.96
C VAL A 128 8.14 5.79 -4.22
N PRO A 129 8.34 7.12 -4.27
CA PRO A 129 8.93 7.80 -5.41
C PRO A 129 10.23 7.14 -5.88
N HIS A 130 10.50 7.23 -7.19
CA HIS A 130 11.65 6.65 -7.89
C HIS A 130 11.63 5.13 -8.07
N GLN A 131 10.78 4.38 -7.37
CA GLN A 131 10.59 2.96 -7.65
C GLN A 131 9.78 2.75 -8.93
N ASP A 132 10.39 2.15 -9.95
CA ASP A 132 9.69 1.75 -11.17
C ASP A 132 8.89 0.47 -10.92
N HIS A 133 7.57 0.53 -11.13
CA HIS A 133 6.70 -0.60 -10.84
C HIS A 133 6.94 -1.83 -11.73
N HIS A 134 7.45 -1.65 -12.95
CA HIS A 134 7.81 -2.76 -13.83
C HIS A 134 9.07 -3.46 -13.33
N LYS A 135 10.11 -2.68 -12.97
CA LYS A 135 11.33 -3.19 -12.34
C LYS A 135 11.02 -3.96 -11.07
N ILE A 136 10.24 -3.37 -10.17
CA ILE A 136 9.83 -4.01 -8.90
C ILE A 136 9.02 -5.28 -9.15
N SER A 137 8.08 -5.26 -10.10
CA SER A 137 7.28 -6.44 -10.45
C SER A 137 8.15 -7.59 -10.99
N GLN A 138 9.15 -7.29 -11.79
CA GLN A 138 10.10 -8.29 -12.29
C GLN A 138 10.96 -8.86 -11.16
N MET A 139 11.59 -8.00 -10.35
CA MET A 139 12.42 -8.41 -9.22
C MET A 139 11.64 -9.29 -8.22
N PHE A 140 10.41 -8.89 -7.94
CA PHE A 140 9.52 -9.65 -7.08
C PHE A 140 9.19 -11.03 -7.69
N THR A 141 8.90 -11.08 -8.99
CA THR A 141 8.63 -12.32 -9.71
C THR A 141 9.84 -13.26 -9.64
N ASP A 142 11.01 -12.76 -9.95
CA ASP A 142 12.26 -13.53 -9.97
C ASP A 142 12.59 -14.05 -8.57
N TYR A 143 12.43 -13.21 -7.54
CA TYR A 143 12.65 -13.62 -6.16
C TYR A 143 11.69 -14.75 -5.76
N ILE A 144 10.39 -14.62 -6.02
CA ILE A 144 9.41 -15.66 -5.69
C ILE A 144 9.72 -16.97 -6.39
N LEU A 145 10.13 -16.91 -7.66
CA LEU A 145 10.51 -18.11 -8.41
C LEU A 145 11.79 -18.73 -7.85
N SER A 146 12.77 -17.92 -7.44
CA SER A 146 14.05 -18.41 -6.90
C SER A 146 13.92 -19.12 -5.56
N ILE A 147 12.97 -18.68 -4.69
CA ILE A 147 12.75 -19.29 -3.37
C ILE A 147 11.70 -20.40 -3.38
N ALA A 148 11.12 -20.67 -4.55
CA ALA A 148 10.13 -21.74 -4.72
C ALA A 148 10.82 -23.12 -4.69
N PRO A 149 10.33 -24.07 -3.86
CA PRO A 149 10.88 -25.41 -3.90
C PRO A 149 10.40 -26.15 -5.17
N GLU A 150 11.22 -27.05 -5.68
CA GLU A 150 10.91 -27.89 -6.86
C GLU A 150 9.69 -28.79 -6.69
N THR A 151 9.27 -29.01 -5.44
CA THR A 151 8.10 -29.84 -5.10
C THR A 151 6.75 -29.23 -5.52
N VAL A 152 6.74 -27.99 -6.01
CA VAL A 152 5.53 -27.29 -6.50
C VAL A 152 5.84 -26.44 -7.72
N GLN A 153 4.87 -26.32 -8.61
CA GLN A 153 4.94 -25.36 -9.72
C GLN A 153 4.39 -23.99 -9.28
N VAL A 154 5.15 -22.93 -9.57
CA VAL A 154 4.78 -21.55 -9.24
C VAL A 154 4.53 -20.77 -10.51
N LYS A 155 3.43 -20.03 -10.52
CA LYS A 155 3.17 -19.01 -11.55
C LYS A 155 2.92 -17.68 -10.86
N VAL A 156 3.71 -16.68 -11.20
CA VAL A 156 3.47 -15.28 -10.83
C VAL A 156 2.83 -14.58 -12.02
N THR A 157 1.79 -13.81 -11.77
CA THR A 157 1.11 -13.03 -12.81
C THR A 157 1.10 -11.57 -12.35
N PRO A 158 1.94 -10.71 -12.93
CA PRO A 158 1.88 -9.28 -12.70
C PRO A 158 0.50 -8.74 -13.06
N MET A 159 0.04 -7.79 -12.27
CA MET A 159 -1.19 -7.05 -12.51
C MET A 159 -0.84 -5.59 -12.88
N HIS A 160 -1.81 -4.70 -12.81
CA HIS A 160 -1.57 -3.28 -13.02
C HIS A 160 -0.70 -2.69 -11.89
N GLY A 161 0.03 -1.65 -12.21
CA GLY A 161 0.84 -0.88 -11.28
C GLY A 161 0.93 0.57 -11.75
N GLY A 162 1.52 1.42 -10.92
CA GLY A 162 1.78 2.81 -11.24
C GLY A 162 2.97 3.32 -10.44
N GLN A 163 3.62 4.33 -10.96
CA GLN A 163 4.75 4.96 -10.32
C GLN A 163 4.29 5.90 -9.20
N GLY A 164 5.07 6.01 -8.12
CA GLY A 164 4.84 6.98 -7.07
C GLY A 164 4.96 8.42 -7.60
N TYR A 165 4.15 9.33 -7.07
CA TYR A 165 4.19 10.74 -7.40
C TYR A 165 4.26 11.58 -6.12
N VAL A 166 5.11 12.59 -6.12
CA VAL A 166 5.17 13.60 -5.06
C VAL A 166 4.99 14.98 -5.68
N CYS A 167 3.97 15.70 -5.24
CA CYS A 167 3.73 17.08 -5.66
C CYS A 167 4.78 18.00 -5.04
N PRO A 168 5.57 18.76 -5.82
CA PRO A 168 6.46 19.77 -5.27
C PRO A 168 5.69 20.88 -4.57
N ILE A 169 5.98 21.11 -3.30
CA ILE A 169 5.31 22.15 -2.49
C ILE A 169 5.63 23.58 -2.93
N SER A 170 6.67 23.75 -3.76
CA SER A 170 7.05 25.05 -4.36
C SER A 170 6.20 25.46 -5.56
N LEU A 171 5.33 24.56 -6.07
CA LEU A 171 4.47 24.89 -7.19
C LEU A 171 3.47 25.99 -6.84
N ALA A 172 3.26 26.93 -7.77
CA ALA A 172 2.24 27.97 -7.62
C ALA A 172 0.84 27.40 -7.36
N ALA A 173 0.49 26.29 -8.05
CA ALA A 173 -0.76 25.58 -7.83
C ALA A 173 -0.86 24.97 -6.41
N TYR A 174 0.25 24.43 -5.87
CA TYR A 174 0.26 23.91 -4.50
C TYR A 174 0.02 25.03 -3.49
N GLN A 175 0.72 26.16 -3.64
CA GLN A 175 0.54 27.32 -2.76
C GLN A 175 -0.85 27.92 -2.84
N ALA A 176 -1.49 27.92 -4.03
CA ALA A 176 -2.89 28.34 -4.18
C ALA A 176 -3.84 27.36 -3.48
N ALA A 177 -3.59 26.05 -3.56
CA ALA A 177 -4.37 25.04 -2.85
C ALA A 177 -4.19 25.17 -1.32
N GLU A 178 -2.96 25.38 -0.84
CA GLU A 178 -2.68 25.64 0.57
C GLU A 178 -3.49 26.84 1.09
N LYS A 179 -3.55 27.94 0.31
CA LYS A 179 -4.33 29.12 0.66
C LYS A 179 -5.83 28.86 0.65
N GLY A 180 -6.34 28.15 -0.36
CA GLY A 180 -7.74 27.75 -0.43
C GLY A 180 -8.17 26.90 0.78
N PHE A 181 -7.33 25.97 1.21
CA PHE A 181 -7.57 25.21 2.46
C PHE A 181 -7.56 26.12 3.70
N GLU A 182 -6.59 27.03 3.79
CA GLU A 182 -6.50 27.95 4.93
C GLU A 182 -7.76 28.80 5.07
N ILE A 183 -8.28 29.33 3.97
CA ILE A 183 -9.52 30.12 3.95
C ILE A 183 -10.71 29.27 4.37
N ALA A 184 -10.94 28.13 3.72
CA ALA A 184 -12.13 27.31 3.96
C ALA A 184 -12.13 26.62 5.35
N PHE A 185 -10.98 26.25 5.86
CA PHE A 185 -10.86 25.52 7.15
C PHE A 185 -10.38 26.38 8.31
N GLY A 186 -9.98 27.63 8.06
CA GLY A 186 -9.46 28.55 9.09
C GLY A 186 -8.11 28.13 9.67
N LYS A 187 -7.41 27.20 9.01
CA LYS A 187 -6.09 26.69 9.43
C LYS A 187 -5.24 26.37 8.22
N LYS A 188 -3.97 26.71 8.30
CA LYS A 188 -2.99 26.30 7.29
C LYS A 188 -2.88 24.77 7.27
N PRO A 189 -3.01 24.13 6.10
CA PRO A 189 -2.84 22.68 5.99
C PRO A 189 -1.38 22.27 6.19
N LEU A 190 -1.17 21.04 6.64
CA LEU A 190 0.15 20.43 6.70
C LEU A 190 0.40 19.62 5.43
N ALA A 191 1.57 19.80 4.84
CA ALA A 191 2.00 18.96 3.73
C ALA A 191 2.26 17.54 4.22
N VAL A 192 1.53 16.57 3.68
CA VAL A 192 1.70 15.16 4.03
C VAL A 192 1.85 14.31 2.78
N ARG A 193 2.68 13.27 2.86
CA ARG A 193 2.68 12.19 1.89
C ARG A 193 1.69 11.11 2.33
N ARG A 194 1.08 10.44 1.39
CA ARG A 194 0.18 9.30 1.65
C ARG A 194 0.49 8.15 0.70
N GLY A 195 0.44 6.92 1.21
CA GLY A 195 0.62 5.70 0.41
C GLY A 195 -0.60 5.34 -0.46
N GLY A 196 -1.65 6.15 -0.44
CA GLY A 196 -2.83 5.99 -1.30
C GLY A 196 -2.45 6.08 -2.77
N SER A 197 -2.96 5.15 -3.60
CA SER A 197 -2.59 5.08 -5.01
C SER A 197 -3.65 5.71 -5.88
N ILE A 198 -3.25 6.71 -6.63
CA ILE A 198 -4.00 7.26 -7.76
C ILE A 198 -3.07 7.18 -8.98
N PRO A 199 -2.93 6.01 -9.62
CA PRO A 199 -1.91 5.77 -10.65
C PRO A 199 -1.95 6.71 -11.84
N ILE A 200 -3.13 7.26 -12.16
CA ILE A 200 -3.30 8.20 -13.27
C ILE A 200 -2.50 9.50 -13.10
N ILE A 201 -2.16 9.87 -11.87
CA ILE A 201 -1.42 11.12 -11.60
C ILE A 201 -0.02 11.07 -12.20
N SER A 202 0.70 9.96 -12.04
CA SER A 202 2.00 9.79 -12.69
C SER A 202 1.87 9.71 -14.21
N THR A 203 0.77 9.17 -14.72
CA THR A 203 0.47 9.17 -16.15
C THR A 203 0.23 10.58 -16.69
N PHE A 204 -0.49 11.43 -15.95
CA PHE A 204 -0.66 12.83 -16.33
C PHE A 204 0.68 13.56 -16.42
N GLU A 205 1.58 13.34 -15.48
CA GLU A 205 2.92 13.91 -15.52
C GLU A 205 3.70 13.41 -16.74
N GLN A 206 3.70 12.10 -16.98
CA GLN A 206 4.46 11.49 -18.08
C GLN A 206 3.93 11.86 -19.48
N VAL A 207 2.61 11.89 -19.65
CA VAL A 207 1.98 12.08 -20.97
C VAL A 207 1.73 13.56 -21.26
N LEU A 208 1.30 14.33 -20.27
CA LEU A 208 0.91 15.73 -20.45
C LEU A 208 2.00 16.72 -20.01
N GLY A 209 3.03 16.26 -19.31
CA GLY A 209 4.08 17.12 -18.75
C GLY A 209 3.58 18.06 -17.65
N VAL A 210 2.41 17.77 -17.05
CA VAL A 210 1.80 18.63 -16.03
C VAL A 210 1.94 18.04 -14.65
N LYS A 211 2.20 18.90 -13.66
CA LYS A 211 2.18 18.53 -12.25
C LYS A 211 0.76 18.61 -11.70
N THR A 212 0.41 17.69 -10.84
CA THR A 212 -0.93 17.60 -10.26
C THR A 212 -0.88 17.89 -8.76
N VAL A 213 -1.77 18.73 -8.28
CA VAL A 213 -1.98 18.96 -6.85
C VAL A 213 -3.16 18.13 -6.38
N LEU A 214 -2.95 17.30 -5.35
CA LEU A 214 -3.98 16.47 -4.76
C LEU A 214 -4.58 17.20 -3.55
N MET A 215 -5.86 17.51 -3.65
CA MET A 215 -6.65 18.11 -2.57
C MET A 215 -7.60 17.06 -2.00
N GLY A 216 -7.28 16.51 -0.84
CA GLY A 216 -8.08 15.46 -0.19
C GLY A 216 -8.91 16.02 0.96
N PHE A 217 -10.17 15.57 1.08
CA PHE A 217 -11.12 16.03 2.08
C PHE A 217 -11.66 14.89 2.96
N GLY A 218 -11.17 13.67 2.78
CA GLY A 218 -11.56 12.52 3.59
C GLY A 218 -10.97 12.58 5.00
N LEU A 219 -11.77 12.12 5.98
CA LEU A 219 -11.38 11.98 7.37
C LEU A 219 -11.11 10.52 7.73
N GLU A 220 -10.33 10.28 8.76
CA GLU A 220 -10.12 8.92 9.31
C GLU A 220 -11.45 8.28 9.79
N SER A 221 -12.42 9.11 10.22
CA SER A 221 -13.74 8.66 10.65
C SER A 221 -14.68 8.25 9.53
N ASP A 222 -14.31 8.50 8.27
CA ASP A 222 -15.19 8.24 7.12
C ASP A 222 -15.28 6.75 6.76
N ALA A 223 -14.52 5.88 7.44
CA ALA A 223 -14.52 4.43 7.28
C ALA A 223 -14.31 3.99 5.82
N ILE A 224 -13.39 4.64 5.10
CA ILE A 224 -13.10 4.43 3.67
C ILE A 224 -12.80 2.94 3.40
N HIS A 225 -13.48 2.35 2.41
CA HIS A 225 -13.45 0.92 2.06
C HIS A 225 -13.94 -0.03 3.17
N SER A 226 -14.75 0.48 4.11
CA SER A 226 -15.31 -0.28 5.22
C SER A 226 -16.84 -0.20 5.25
N PRO A 227 -17.54 -1.09 5.99
CA PRO A 227 -18.95 -0.93 6.23
C PRO A 227 -19.27 0.43 6.88
N ASN A 228 -20.40 1.03 6.47
CA ASN A 228 -20.82 2.38 6.89
C ASN A 228 -19.87 3.51 6.45
N GLU A 229 -19.19 3.34 5.34
CA GLU A 229 -18.45 4.44 4.70
C GLU A 229 -19.35 5.66 4.56
N ASN A 230 -18.84 6.81 4.98
CA ASN A 230 -19.63 8.05 5.03
C ASN A 230 -18.75 9.26 4.69
N PHE A 231 -19.39 10.40 4.49
CA PHE A 231 -18.71 11.66 4.24
C PHE A 231 -19.44 12.81 4.95
N SER A 232 -18.72 13.62 5.70
CA SER A 232 -19.30 14.74 6.45
C SER A 232 -19.81 15.84 5.51
N LEU A 233 -21.07 16.29 5.70
CA LEU A 233 -21.62 17.40 4.93
C LEU A 233 -20.89 18.73 5.19
N ASP A 234 -20.36 18.93 6.38
CA ASP A 234 -19.55 20.13 6.69
C ASP A 234 -18.24 20.10 5.93
N ILE A 235 -17.56 18.95 5.87
CA ILE A 235 -16.35 18.78 5.08
C ILE A 235 -16.65 18.92 3.59
N PHE A 236 -17.79 18.40 3.12
CA PHE A 236 -18.24 18.59 1.73
C PHE A 236 -18.37 20.06 1.35
N ARG A 237 -19.04 20.86 2.18
CA ARG A 237 -19.20 22.31 1.95
C ARG A 237 -17.86 23.03 1.96
N LYS A 238 -17.03 22.77 2.96
CA LYS A 238 -15.67 23.34 3.04
C LYS A 238 -14.79 22.91 1.88
N GLY A 239 -14.96 21.69 1.38
CA GLY A 239 -14.26 21.20 0.19
C GLY A 239 -14.62 22.01 -1.07
N ILE A 240 -15.92 22.32 -1.26
CA ILE A 240 -16.38 23.19 -2.37
C ILE A 240 -15.74 24.58 -2.24
N GLU A 241 -15.78 25.18 -1.04
CA GLU A 241 -15.16 26.47 -0.76
C GLU A 241 -13.65 26.44 -1.04
N ALA A 242 -12.94 25.45 -0.53
CA ALA A 242 -11.50 25.32 -0.74
C ALA A 242 -11.10 25.19 -2.22
N VAL A 243 -11.92 24.49 -3.02
CA VAL A 243 -11.68 24.35 -4.47
C VAL A 243 -11.97 25.67 -5.18
N ALA A 244 -13.03 26.40 -4.82
CA ALA A 244 -13.35 27.71 -5.37
C ALA A 244 -12.22 28.71 -5.08
N GLU A 245 -11.78 28.78 -3.83
CA GLU A 245 -10.68 29.65 -3.41
C GLU A 245 -9.36 29.27 -4.09
N PHE A 246 -9.07 27.97 -4.26
CA PHE A 246 -7.92 27.51 -5.04
C PHE A 246 -7.93 28.10 -6.46
N HIS A 247 -9.05 28.08 -7.14
CA HIS A 247 -9.15 28.61 -8.50
C HIS A 247 -8.95 30.13 -8.53
N GLN A 248 -9.49 30.87 -7.57
CA GLN A 248 -9.30 32.32 -7.47
C GLN A 248 -7.84 32.67 -7.20
N GLU A 249 -7.21 32.03 -6.23
CA GLU A 249 -5.82 32.23 -5.86
C GLU A 249 -4.85 31.86 -7.00
N TYR A 250 -5.17 30.80 -7.74
CA TYR A 250 -4.33 30.36 -8.85
C TYR A 250 -4.49 31.24 -10.09
N ALA A 251 -5.69 31.75 -10.37
CA ALA A 251 -5.95 32.66 -11.48
C ALA A 251 -5.38 34.08 -11.25
N GLY A 252 -5.19 34.49 -9.99
CA GLY A 252 -4.59 35.77 -9.61
C GLY A 252 -3.05 35.80 -9.64
N ARG A 253 -2.42 34.69 -10.00
CA ARG A 253 -0.95 34.53 -10.10
C ARG A 253 -0.51 34.55 -11.55
#